data_b77dcbcc61ae4ffd090276a18fd6480a
#
_entry.id   b77dcbcc61ae4ffd090276a18fd6480a
#
_cell.length_a   1.000
_cell.length_b   1.000
_cell.length_c   1.000
_cell.angle_alpha   90.00
_cell.angle_beta   90.00
_cell.angle_gamma   90.00
#
_symmetry.space_group_name_H-M   'P 1'
#
loop_
_entity.id
_entity.type
_entity.pdbx_description
1 polymer ?
#
loop_
_entity_poly.entity_id
_entity_poly.type
_entity_poly.pdbx_seq_one_letter_code
_entity_poly.pdbx_strand_id
1 'polypeptide(L)'
;MAPPAVTEVTSAFGIGRTSMGATPPRTRGDTFGADLRGELGRLLRWPNDDLLTILVNALLVCGGWLLLPAAARAWLFTLQGPQAFAVVLAAWMLSDTPSTNMLGNDAERALAALPELPRLRRLLRVKAAALACVIGPASAVVCVAIAVYDGNAAAGLAVALVLLVLPLGVAAIAPWLGAVWPYHPRRLAWRWAHRRPWRRTLRWAVIVVTPYAVVPVIALTLLAPGVLAGVAIGERAANGYLRGWSLAVPVVVTCLLAGAAVAAGPLATARLVARREPGVSDYLRDPERG
;
A
#
# COMPACT_ATOMS: atom_id res chain seq x y z
N MET A 1 1.92 52.98 -18.59
CA MET A 1 1.40 52.44 -17.32
C MET A 1 2.10 51.11 -17.07
N ALA A 2 3.08 51.09 -16.15
CA ALA A 2 3.81 49.91 -15.78
C ALA A 2 3.01 49.14 -14.71
N PRO A 3 2.99 47.78 -14.69
CA PRO A 3 2.31 47.04 -13.66
C PRO A 3 3.08 47.14 -12.32
N PRO A 4 2.37 47.11 -11.18
CA PRO A 4 2.98 47.22 -9.87
C PRO A 4 3.83 45.99 -9.55
N ALA A 5 4.99 46.25 -8.94
CA ALA A 5 5.89 45.23 -8.41
C ALA A 5 5.17 44.38 -7.35
N VAL A 6 5.17 43.08 -7.56
CA VAL A 6 4.74 42.10 -6.56
C VAL A 6 5.84 42.01 -5.52
N THR A 7 5.59 42.62 -4.37
CA THR A 7 6.43 42.52 -3.18
C THR A 7 6.48 41.06 -2.72
N GLU A 8 7.65 40.49 -2.67
CA GLU A 8 7.96 39.20 -2.09
C GLU A 8 7.50 39.13 -0.62
N VAL A 9 6.46 38.39 -0.35
CA VAL A 9 6.18 37.85 1.00
C VAL A 9 6.93 36.53 1.12
N THR A 10 8.23 36.65 1.29
CA THR A 10 9.10 35.51 1.66
C THR A 10 9.22 35.47 3.17
N SER A 11 9.17 34.27 3.70
CA SER A 11 9.62 33.86 5.03
C SER A 11 8.64 34.02 6.20
N ALA A 12 7.78 33.04 6.39
CA ALA A 12 7.32 32.68 7.74
C ALA A 12 7.05 31.15 7.96
N PHE A 13 7.57 30.29 7.11
CA PHE A 13 7.71 28.86 7.44
C PHE A 13 9.07 28.39 6.99
N GLY A 14 10.06 28.63 7.86
CA GLY A 14 11.40 28.06 7.77
C GLY A 14 11.37 26.55 8.01
N ILE A 15 10.87 25.80 7.03
CA ILE A 15 11.19 24.37 6.93
C ILE A 15 12.59 24.34 6.32
N GLY A 16 13.59 24.26 7.20
CA GLY A 16 14.97 24.11 6.81
C GLY A 16 15.09 23.01 5.78
N ARG A 17 15.62 23.33 4.61
CA ARG A 17 16.24 22.36 3.72
C ARG A 17 17.31 21.66 4.55
N THR A 18 16.95 20.54 5.16
CA THR A 18 17.96 19.60 5.64
C THR A 18 18.77 19.23 4.40
N SER A 19 20.02 19.69 4.37
CA SER A 19 21.01 19.31 3.39
C SER A 19 20.93 17.77 3.28
N MET A 20 20.48 17.30 2.14
CA MET A 20 20.48 15.87 1.82
C MET A 20 21.94 15.41 1.82
N GLY A 21 22.39 14.93 2.96
CA GLY A 21 23.69 14.31 3.10
C GLY A 21 23.77 13.16 2.13
N ALA A 22 24.77 13.16 1.25
CA ALA A 22 25.08 12.06 0.37
C ALA A 22 25.01 10.76 1.18
N THR A 23 24.17 9.82 0.75
CA THR A 23 24.04 8.50 1.41
C THR A 23 25.42 7.87 1.47
N PRO A 24 25.98 7.60 2.65
CA PRO A 24 27.33 7.06 2.75
C PRO A 24 27.42 5.74 1.94
N PRO A 25 28.57 5.45 1.32
CA PRO A 25 28.78 4.23 0.57
C PRO A 25 28.47 3.05 1.49
N ARG A 26 27.57 2.16 1.06
CA ARG A 26 27.14 1.00 1.84
C ARG A 26 28.35 0.11 2.18
N THR A 27 28.61 -0.05 3.45
CA THR A 27 29.53 -1.06 3.94
C THR A 27 28.96 -2.46 3.67
N ARG A 28 29.82 -3.42 3.38
CA ARG A 28 29.51 -4.82 2.96
C ARG A 28 28.68 -5.63 3.99
N GLY A 29 28.13 -5.00 5.02
CA GLY A 29 27.40 -5.60 6.15
C GLY A 29 25.92 -5.25 6.28
N ASP A 30 25.33 -4.48 5.34
CA ASP A 30 23.94 -4.07 5.47
C ASP A 30 22.98 -5.24 5.28
N THR A 31 22.44 -5.76 6.37
CA THR A 31 21.44 -6.84 6.37
C THR A 31 20.06 -6.30 5.96
N PHE A 32 19.20 -7.18 5.40
CA PHE A 32 17.80 -6.84 5.10
C PHE A 32 17.08 -6.26 6.33
N GLY A 33 17.38 -6.79 7.53
CA GLY A 33 16.79 -6.30 8.78
C GLY A 33 17.19 -4.87 9.14
N ALA A 34 18.42 -4.45 8.82
CA ALA A 34 18.85 -3.07 9.02
C ALA A 34 18.12 -2.12 8.06
N ASP A 35 18.00 -2.49 6.79
CA ASP A 35 17.23 -1.71 5.80
C ASP A 35 15.74 -1.60 6.20
N LEU A 36 15.13 -2.71 6.64
CA LEU A 36 13.74 -2.73 7.08
C LEU A 36 13.53 -1.84 8.31
N ARG A 37 14.43 -1.90 9.27
CA ARG A 37 14.36 -1.05 10.47
C ARG A 37 14.49 0.44 10.10
N GLY A 38 15.40 0.76 9.19
CA GLY A 38 15.54 2.13 8.66
C GLY A 38 14.30 2.60 7.90
N GLU A 39 13.63 1.70 7.13
CA GLU A 39 12.40 2.04 6.41
C GLU A 39 11.22 2.24 7.37
N LEU A 40 11.06 1.35 8.36
CA LEU A 40 10.06 1.51 9.42
C LEU A 40 10.27 2.80 10.21
N GLY A 41 11.52 3.12 10.56
CA GLY A 41 11.84 4.39 11.24
C GLY A 41 11.46 5.62 10.42
N ARG A 42 11.56 5.54 9.08
CA ARG A 42 11.11 6.63 8.19
C ARG A 42 9.60 6.68 8.06
N LEU A 43 8.95 5.55 7.87
CA LEU A 43 7.50 5.45 7.74
C LEU A 43 6.79 5.93 9.01
N LEU A 44 7.32 5.60 10.19
CA LEU A 44 6.74 5.95 11.48
C LEU A 44 7.16 7.34 12.00
N ARG A 45 8.09 8.01 11.32
CA ARG A 45 8.55 9.35 11.73
C ARG A 45 7.52 10.40 11.33
N TRP A 46 6.89 11.00 12.34
CA TRP A 46 5.91 12.07 12.13
C TRP A 46 6.59 13.44 11.80
N PRO A 47 6.03 14.25 10.87
CA PRO A 47 4.94 13.97 9.94
C PRO A 47 5.42 13.16 8.72
N ASN A 48 4.67 12.14 8.33
CA ASN A 48 4.93 11.32 7.16
C ASN A 48 3.66 11.18 6.32
N ASP A 49 3.73 11.58 5.05
CA ASP A 49 2.57 11.59 4.15
C ASP A 49 2.03 10.16 3.90
N ASP A 50 2.90 9.15 3.81
CA ASP A 50 2.49 7.76 3.62
C ASP A 50 1.73 7.23 4.83
N LEU A 51 2.25 7.48 6.05
CA LEU A 51 1.57 7.09 7.28
C LEU A 51 0.24 7.82 7.45
N LEU A 52 0.22 9.12 7.18
CA LEU A 52 -1.00 9.93 7.24
C LEU A 52 -2.06 9.38 6.28
N THR A 53 -1.67 9.04 5.05
CA THR A 53 -2.57 8.45 4.05
C THR A 53 -3.15 7.13 4.52
N ILE A 54 -2.33 6.23 5.08
CA ILE A 54 -2.77 4.95 5.65
C ILE A 54 -3.80 5.19 6.78
N LEU A 55 -3.50 6.11 7.70
CA LEU A 55 -4.40 6.45 8.81
C LEU A 55 -5.72 7.06 8.34
N VAL A 56 -5.67 8.00 7.39
CA VAL A 56 -6.89 8.61 6.81
C VAL A 56 -7.74 7.55 6.14
N ASN A 57 -7.15 6.67 5.35
CA ASN A 57 -7.88 5.56 4.71
C ASN A 57 -8.51 4.61 5.74
N ALA A 58 -7.79 4.28 6.81
CA ALA A 58 -8.33 3.48 7.90
C ALA A 58 -9.52 4.17 8.58
N LEU A 59 -9.40 5.46 8.87
CA LEU A 59 -10.47 6.26 9.48
C LEU A 59 -11.69 6.38 8.57
N LEU A 60 -11.50 6.56 7.26
CA LEU A 60 -12.60 6.61 6.29
C LEU A 60 -13.38 5.30 6.24
N VAL A 61 -12.70 4.15 6.25
CA VAL A 61 -13.38 2.83 6.25
C VAL A 61 -14.08 2.59 7.58
N CYS A 62 -13.41 2.83 8.70
CA CYS A 62 -14.01 2.66 10.04
C CYS A 62 -15.18 3.62 10.25
N GLY A 63 -15.03 4.90 9.89
CA GLY A 63 -16.09 5.91 9.97
C GLY A 63 -17.27 5.57 9.06
N GLY A 64 -16.99 5.15 7.82
CA GLY A 64 -18.02 4.68 6.89
C GLY A 64 -18.80 3.49 7.44
N TRP A 65 -18.12 2.52 8.05
CA TRP A 65 -18.77 1.39 8.71
C TRP A 65 -19.69 1.81 9.84
N LEU A 66 -19.26 2.75 10.66
CA LEU A 66 -20.05 3.21 11.83
C LEU A 66 -21.21 4.13 11.44
N LEU A 67 -21.01 4.99 10.42
CA LEU A 67 -21.96 6.04 10.06
C LEU A 67 -22.98 5.62 9.00
N LEU A 68 -22.68 4.57 8.20
CA LEU A 68 -23.59 4.12 7.16
C LEU A 68 -24.79 3.35 7.74
N PRO A 69 -26.01 3.59 7.22
CA PRO A 69 -27.18 2.76 7.53
C PRO A 69 -26.92 1.29 7.24
N ALA A 70 -27.56 0.38 8.00
CA ALA A 70 -27.37 -1.05 7.86
C ALA A 70 -27.59 -1.56 6.42
N ALA A 71 -28.61 -1.05 5.71
CA ALA A 71 -28.88 -1.39 4.31
C ALA A 71 -27.73 -0.96 3.37
N ALA A 72 -27.16 0.23 3.57
CA ALA A 72 -26.04 0.72 2.78
C ALA A 72 -24.75 -0.08 3.08
N ARG A 73 -24.52 -0.45 4.34
CA ARG A 73 -23.42 -1.33 4.73
C ARG A 73 -23.53 -2.72 4.06
N ALA A 74 -24.71 -3.32 4.07
CA ALA A 74 -24.97 -4.59 3.41
C ALA A 74 -24.74 -4.53 1.90
N TRP A 75 -25.05 -3.40 1.28
CA TRP A 75 -24.82 -3.20 -0.16
C TRP A 75 -23.36 -2.94 -0.52
N LEU A 76 -22.67 -2.05 0.21
CA LEU A 76 -21.27 -1.69 -0.06
C LEU A 76 -20.29 -2.80 0.34
N PHE A 77 -20.58 -3.47 1.44
CA PHE A 77 -19.74 -4.53 1.98
C PHE A 77 -20.49 -5.86 1.90
N THR A 78 -20.69 -6.33 0.67
CA THR A 78 -21.40 -7.60 0.37
C THR A 78 -20.72 -8.84 0.94
N LEU A 79 -19.51 -8.70 1.46
CA LEU A 79 -18.80 -9.76 2.17
C LEU A 79 -19.44 -9.92 3.54
N GLN A 80 -20.14 -11.04 3.73
CA GLN A 80 -20.79 -11.35 5.00
C GLN A 80 -19.77 -11.62 6.11
N GLY A 81 -19.99 -10.96 7.24
CA GLY A 81 -19.27 -11.21 8.47
C GLY A 81 -18.19 -10.17 8.83
N PRO A 82 -17.94 -10.02 10.14
CA PRO A 82 -17.01 -9.03 10.68
C PRO A 82 -15.56 -9.21 10.24
N GLN A 83 -15.14 -10.45 9.96
CA GLN A 83 -13.78 -10.74 9.49
C GLN A 83 -13.55 -10.16 8.08
N ALA A 84 -14.59 -10.11 7.25
CA ALA A 84 -14.52 -9.50 5.93
C ALA A 84 -14.22 -8.01 6.03
N PHE A 85 -14.74 -7.31 7.05
CA PHE A 85 -14.40 -5.91 7.30
C PHE A 85 -12.89 -5.69 7.53
N ALA A 86 -12.24 -6.54 8.30
CA ALA A 86 -10.81 -6.44 8.54
C ALA A 86 -9.99 -6.65 7.25
N VAL A 87 -10.44 -7.56 6.36
CA VAL A 87 -9.83 -7.77 5.04
C VAL A 87 -10.04 -6.54 4.14
N VAL A 88 -11.25 -5.98 4.13
CA VAL A 88 -11.56 -4.75 3.39
C VAL A 88 -10.72 -3.59 3.91
N LEU A 89 -10.59 -3.45 5.24
CA LEU A 89 -9.75 -2.43 5.87
C LEU A 89 -8.29 -2.55 5.42
N ALA A 90 -7.72 -3.76 5.49
CA ALA A 90 -6.35 -4.00 5.04
C ALA A 90 -6.15 -3.69 3.55
N ALA A 91 -7.07 -4.14 2.69
CA ALA A 91 -7.03 -3.86 1.26
C ALA A 91 -7.15 -2.35 0.98
N TRP A 92 -8.04 -1.67 1.68
CA TRP A 92 -8.23 -0.22 1.53
C TRP A 92 -7.03 0.59 1.99
N MET A 93 -6.42 0.24 3.14
CA MET A 93 -5.19 0.88 3.62
C MET A 93 -4.03 0.73 2.64
N LEU A 94 -4.02 -0.36 1.85
CA LEU A 94 -3.05 -0.60 0.78
C LEU A 94 -3.43 0.06 -0.56
N SER A 95 -4.68 0.48 -0.74
CA SER A 95 -5.22 0.99 -2.02
C SER A 95 -4.84 2.45 -2.28
N ASP A 96 -3.61 2.85 -1.96
CA ASP A 96 -3.16 4.21 -2.19
C ASP A 96 -1.68 4.27 -2.59
N THR A 97 -1.20 5.49 -2.70
CA THR A 97 0.15 5.91 -3.08
C THR A 97 1.27 5.13 -2.41
N PRO A 98 1.26 4.87 -1.09
CA PRO A 98 2.37 4.18 -0.42
C PRO A 98 2.70 2.81 -1.01
N SER A 99 1.68 2.05 -1.41
CA SER A 99 1.87 0.70 -1.94
C SER A 99 2.09 0.66 -3.45
N THR A 100 1.42 1.54 -4.19
CA THR A 100 1.42 1.52 -5.66
C THR A 100 2.49 2.38 -6.29
N ASN A 101 2.88 3.49 -5.64
CA ASN A 101 3.87 4.44 -6.16
C ASN A 101 5.16 4.48 -5.34
N MET A 102 5.67 3.35 -4.92
CA MET A 102 6.89 3.22 -4.09
C MET A 102 8.12 3.92 -4.69
N LEU A 103 8.18 4.04 -6.01
CA LEU A 103 9.28 4.70 -6.73
C LEU A 103 9.15 6.22 -6.69
N GLY A 104 7.96 6.75 -6.98
CA GLY A 104 7.73 8.19 -7.02
C GLY A 104 7.76 8.85 -5.63
N ASN A 105 7.30 8.12 -4.59
CA ASN A 105 7.36 8.61 -3.21
C ASN A 105 8.79 8.75 -2.67
N ASP A 106 9.76 8.08 -3.29
CA ASP A 106 11.16 8.08 -2.89
C ASP A 106 12.05 8.13 -4.15
N ALA A 107 11.78 9.13 -4.99
CA ALA A 107 12.39 9.26 -6.30
C ALA A 107 13.92 9.25 -6.28
N GLU A 108 14.53 9.90 -5.28
CA GLU A 108 15.98 9.97 -5.14
C GLU A 108 16.60 8.58 -4.93
N ARG A 109 16.03 7.79 -3.99
CA ARG A 109 16.52 6.43 -3.73
C ARG A 109 16.18 5.46 -4.87
N ALA A 110 15.03 5.68 -5.51
CA ALA A 110 14.67 4.93 -6.71
C ALA A 110 15.69 5.19 -7.82
N LEU A 111 16.01 6.45 -8.12
CA LEU A 111 17.04 6.83 -9.11
C LEU A 111 18.41 6.24 -8.79
N ALA A 112 18.83 6.26 -7.52
CA ALA A 112 20.09 5.65 -7.10
C ALA A 112 20.11 4.12 -7.23
N ALA A 113 18.92 3.48 -7.22
CA ALA A 113 18.80 2.03 -7.34
C ALA A 113 18.55 1.56 -8.78
N LEU A 114 18.07 2.42 -9.70
CA LEU A 114 17.74 2.08 -11.08
C LEU A 114 18.87 1.36 -11.84
N PRO A 115 20.16 1.78 -11.76
CA PRO A 115 21.22 1.13 -12.52
C PRO A 115 21.48 -0.31 -12.11
N GLU A 116 21.07 -0.72 -10.90
CA GLU A 116 21.36 -2.02 -10.34
C GLU A 116 20.06 -2.78 -9.99
N LEU A 117 19.66 -3.72 -10.85
CA LEU A 117 18.47 -4.55 -10.65
C LEU A 117 18.38 -5.20 -9.25
N PRO A 118 19.46 -5.75 -8.65
CA PRO A 118 19.39 -6.28 -7.30
C PRO A 118 19.08 -5.24 -6.22
N ARG A 119 19.61 -4.02 -6.36
CA ARG A 119 19.32 -2.90 -5.43
C ARG A 119 17.88 -2.44 -5.54
N LEU A 120 17.37 -2.27 -6.76
CA LEU A 120 15.98 -1.89 -7.01
C LEU A 120 15.02 -2.95 -6.44
N ARG A 121 15.28 -4.25 -6.72
CA ARG A 121 14.51 -5.35 -6.14
C ARG A 121 14.52 -5.35 -4.62
N ARG A 122 15.69 -5.11 -3.99
CA ARG A 122 15.83 -5.02 -2.53
C ARG A 122 15.05 -3.84 -1.96
N LEU A 123 15.14 -2.67 -2.59
CA LEU A 123 14.37 -1.47 -2.20
C LEU A 123 12.86 -1.76 -2.18
N LEU A 124 12.33 -2.35 -3.25
CA LEU A 124 10.90 -2.70 -3.35
C LEU A 124 10.48 -3.71 -2.27
N ARG A 125 11.32 -4.73 -1.99
CA ARG A 125 11.05 -5.71 -0.92
C ARG A 125 11.03 -5.08 0.46
N VAL A 126 11.97 -4.21 0.76
CA VAL A 126 12.06 -3.51 2.05
C VAL A 126 10.84 -2.62 2.26
N LYS A 127 10.43 -1.86 1.24
CA LYS A 127 9.24 -1.02 1.31
C LYS A 127 7.95 -1.85 1.48
N ALA A 128 7.80 -2.93 0.72
CA ALA A 128 6.66 -3.83 0.85
C ALA A 128 6.59 -4.44 2.26
N ALA A 129 7.72 -4.89 2.80
CA ALA A 129 7.79 -5.43 4.16
C ALA A 129 7.46 -4.37 5.22
N ALA A 130 7.95 -3.14 5.08
CA ALA A 130 7.66 -2.06 6.01
C ALA A 130 6.15 -1.72 6.05
N LEU A 131 5.50 -1.60 4.89
CA LEU A 131 4.05 -1.40 4.82
C LEU A 131 3.28 -2.56 5.46
N ALA A 132 3.67 -3.80 5.17
CA ALA A 132 3.04 -4.98 5.75
C ALA A 132 3.19 -5.03 7.27
N CYS A 133 4.34 -4.63 7.81
CA CYS A 133 4.58 -4.54 9.26
C CYS A 133 3.69 -3.49 9.97
N VAL A 134 3.19 -2.50 9.26
CA VAL A 134 2.26 -1.49 9.82
C VAL A 134 0.81 -1.94 9.64
N ILE A 135 0.44 -2.32 8.41
CA ILE A 135 -0.95 -2.60 8.04
C ILE A 135 -1.42 -3.96 8.56
N GLY A 136 -0.57 -4.98 8.46
CA GLY A 136 -0.91 -6.36 8.87
C GLY A 136 -1.31 -6.46 10.34
N PRO A 137 -0.45 -6.06 11.28
CA PRO A 137 -0.77 -6.10 12.70
C PRO A 137 -1.99 -5.23 13.07
N ALA A 138 -2.11 -4.02 12.50
CA ALA A 138 -3.26 -3.15 12.76
C ALA A 138 -4.57 -3.82 12.35
N SER A 139 -4.62 -4.39 11.15
CA SER A 139 -5.80 -5.09 10.64
C SER A 139 -6.09 -6.38 11.41
N ALA A 140 -5.04 -7.11 11.81
CA ALA A 140 -5.18 -8.34 12.61
C ALA A 140 -5.76 -8.04 14.01
N VAL A 141 -5.33 -6.96 14.66
CA VAL A 141 -5.88 -6.51 15.96
C VAL A 141 -7.37 -6.19 15.83
N VAL A 142 -7.75 -5.43 14.80
CA VAL A 142 -9.17 -5.14 14.52
C VAL A 142 -9.96 -6.42 14.31
N CYS A 143 -9.43 -7.37 13.53
CA CYS A 143 -10.08 -8.67 13.29
C CYS A 143 -10.28 -9.47 14.58
N VAL A 144 -9.24 -9.55 15.42
CA VAL A 144 -9.33 -10.27 16.71
C VAL A 144 -10.35 -9.60 17.62
N ALA A 145 -10.34 -8.27 17.73
CA ALA A 145 -11.32 -7.55 18.56
C ALA A 145 -12.77 -7.84 18.12
N ILE A 146 -13.03 -7.81 16.81
CA ILE A 146 -14.35 -8.15 16.27
C ILE A 146 -14.70 -9.64 16.54
N ALA A 147 -13.75 -10.56 16.35
CA ALA A 147 -13.97 -11.98 16.55
C ALA A 147 -14.26 -12.33 18.02
N VAL A 148 -13.61 -11.65 18.96
CA VAL A 148 -13.90 -11.81 20.39
C VAL A 148 -15.29 -11.30 20.70
N TYR A 149 -15.68 -10.12 20.15
CA TYR A 149 -17.01 -9.58 20.34
C TYR A 149 -18.10 -10.50 19.79
N ASP A 150 -17.88 -11.13 18.65
CA ASP A 150 -18.83 -12.05 17.99
C ASP A 150 -18.79 -13.48 18.53
N GLY A 151 -17.90 -13.80 19.48
CA GLY A 151 -17.77 -15.15 20.06
C GLY A 151 -17.21 -16.19 19.08
N ASN A 152 -16.53 -15.77 18.00
CA ASN A 152 -15.96 -16.66 16.95
C ASN A 152 -14.43 -16.57 16.87
N ALA A 153 -13.76 -16.87 17.99
CA ALA A 153 -12.33 -16.70 18.15
C ALA A 153 -11.49 -17.53 17.13
N ALA A 154 -11.93 -18.75 16.80
CA ALA A 154 -11.17 -19.62 15.88
C ALA A 154 -11.13 -19.06 14.45
N ALA A 155 -12.26 -18.60 13.93
CA ALA A 155 -12.31 -17.96 12.63
C ALA A 155 -11.56 -16.62 12.64
N GLY A 156 -11.70 -15.85 13.73
CA GLY A 156 -10.96 -14.60 13.91
C GLY A 156 -9.45 -14.80 13.91
N LEU A 157 -8.94 -15.83 14.58
CA LEU A 157 -7.51 -16.16 14.56
C LEU A 157 -7.03 -16.53 13.16
N ALA A 158 -7.78 -17.38 12.45
CA ALA A 158 -7.43 -17.76 11.08
C ALA A 158 -7.36 -16.55 10.14
N VAL A 159 -8.36 -15.65 10.21
CA VAL A 159 -8.35 -14.41 9.40
C VAL A 159 -7.23 -13.46 9.85
N ALA A 160 -6.94 -13.35 11.14
CA ALA A 160 -5.83 -12.54 11.64
C ALA A 160 -4.48 -13.02 11.10
N LEU A 161 -4.25 -14.34 11.03
CA LEU A 161 -3.05 -14.91 10.41
C LEU A 161 -2.97 -14.58 8.91
N VAL A 162 -4.08 -14.64 8.19
CA VAL A 162 -4.15 -14.18 6.78
C VAL A 162 -3.78 -12.70 6.69
N LEU A 163 -4.31 -11.86 7.58
CA LEU A 163 -4.07 -10.41 7.58
C LEU A 163 -2.63 -10.02 7.93
N LEU A 164 -1.87 -10.86 8.62
CA LEU A 164 -0.44 -10.63 8.83
C LEU A 164 0.38 -10.84 7.56
N VAL A 165 -0.09 -11.68 6.63
CA VAL A 165 0.66 -12.10 5.44
C VAL A 165 0.13 -11.47 4.15
N LEU A 166 -1.18 -11.32 4.00
CA LEU A 166 -1.83 -10.79 2.81
C LEU A 166 -1.29 -9.40 2.41
N PRO A 167 -1.14 -8.41 3.32
CA PRO A 167 -0.57 -7.11 3.00
C PRO A 167 0.82 -7.17 2.39
N LEU A 168 1.65 -8.13 2.82
CA LEU A 168 2.99 -8.33 2.27
C LEU A 168 2.93 -8.80 0.81
N GLY A 169 2.06 -9.76 0.49
CA GLY A 169 1.84 -10.24 -0.87
C GLY A 169 1.31 -9.14 -1.79
N VAL A 170 0.32 -8.38 -1.32
CA VAL A 170 -0.26 -7.26 -2.07
C VAL A 170 0.78 -6.17 -2.32
N ALA A 171 1.49 -5.72 -1.28
CA ALA A 171 2.53 -4.69 -1.39
C ALA A 171 3.74 -5.15 -2.23
N ALA A 172 3.97 -6.45 -2.37
CA ALA A 172 5.01 -6.98 -3.26
C ALA A 172 4.62 -6.90 -4.75
N ILE A 173 3.33 -6.99 -5.07
CA ILE A 173 2.82 -6.92 -6.45
C ILE A 173 2.50 -5.46 -6.84
N ALA A 174 1.79 -4.71 -6.01
CA ALA A 174 1.22 -3.41 -6.31
C ALA A 174 2.18 -2.37 -6.94
N PRO A 175 3.50 -2.35 -6.66
CA PRO A 175 4.44 -1.36 -7.22
C PRO A 175 4.58 -1.36 -8.74
N TRP A 176 4.12 -2.44 -9.44
CA TRP A 176 4.11 -2.43 -10.91
C TRP A 176 3.28 -1.27 -11.46
N LEU A 177 2.25 -0.83 -10.75
CA LEU A 177 1.41 0.28 -11.16
C LEU A 177 2.21 1.59 -11.23
N GLY A 178 3.03 1.88 -10.22
CA GLY A 178 3.95 3.02 -10.22
C GLY A 178 5.09 2.91 -11.23
N ALA A 179 5.44 1.68 -11.66
CA ALA A 179 6.39 1.48 -12.76
C ALA A 179 5.76 1.79 -14.13
N VAL A 180 4.44 1.60 -14.28
CA VAL A 180 3.69 1.93 -15.51
C VAL A 180 3.31 3.40 -15.54
N TRP A 181 2.82 3.92 -14.42
CA TRP A 181 2.38 5.31 -14.27
C TRP A 181 3.03 5.96 -13.06
N PRO A 182 4.33 6.30 -13.12
CA PRO A 182 4.99 6.98 -12.03
C PRO A 182 4.39 8.37 -11.85
N TYR A 183 4.30 8.83 -10.59
CA TYR A 183 3.89 10.19 -10.28
C TYR A 183 4.60 10.73 -9.02
N HIS A 184 4.76 12.05 -8.95
CA HIS A 184 5.32 12.69 -7.78
C HIS A 184 4.23 13.01 -6.75
N PRO A 185 4.46 12.78 -5.45
CA PRO A 185 3.54 13.14 -4.39
C PRO A 185 3.54 14.66 -4.19
N ARG A 186 2.73 15.36 -4.97
CA ARG A 186 2.58 16.82 -4.87
C ARG A 186 1.40 17.18 -3.98
N ARG A 187 1.55 18.23 -3.16
CA ARG A 187 0.49 18.75 -2.31
C ARG A 187 -0.76 19.11 -3.12
N LEU A 188 -1.93 18.90 -2.55
CA LEU A 188 -3.22 19.23 -3.17
C LEU A 188 -3.29 20.67 -3.65
N ALA A 189 -2.74 21.62 -2.87
CA ALA A 189 -2.69 23.03 -3.24
C ALA A 189 -1.94 23.25 -4.56
N TRP A 190 -0.80 22.57 -4.76
CA TRP A 190 -0.06 22.64 -6.02
C TRP A 190 -0.87 22.08 -7.18
N ARG A 191 -1.51 20.94 -6.98
CA ARG A 191 -2.38 20.30 -8.00
C ARG A 191 -3.56 21.17 -8.36
N TRP A 192 -4.18 21.81 -7.37
CA TRP A 192 -5.27 22.74 -7.59
C TRP A 192 -4.85 23.98 -8.38
N ALA A 193 -3.67 24.53 -8.10
CA ALA A 193 -3.11 25.65 -8.86
C ALA A 193 -2.82 25.28 -10.33
N HIS A 194 -2.46 24.01 -10.61
CA HIS A 194 -2.10 23.51 -11.94
C HIS A 194 -3.21 22.71 -12.64
N ARG A 195 -4.47 22.82 -12.20
CA ARG A 195 -5.61 22.05 -12.72
C ARG A 195 -6.07 22.41 -14.14
N ARG A 196 -5.67 23.58 -14.67
CA ARG A 196 -6.18 24.09 -15.96
C ARG A 196 -6.04 23.14 -17.15
N PRO A 197 -4.93 22.39 -17.36
CA PRO A 197 -4.91 21.38 -18.41
C PRO A 197 -5.75 20.17 -17.98
N TRP A 198 -6.96 20.03 -18.52
CA TRP A 198 -7.89 18.94 -18.17
C TRP A 198 -7.26 17.54 -18.29
N ARG A 199 -6.36 17.34 -19.27
CA ARG A 199 -5.62 16.08 -19.44
C ARG A 199 -4.74 15.73 -18.23
N ARG A 200 -4.11 16.73 -17.59
CA ARG A 200 -3.32 16.55 -16.38
C ARG A 200 -4.23 16.17 -15.20
N THR A 201 -5.34 16.88 -15.05
CA THR A 201 -6.33 16.61 -14.00
C THR A 201 -6.96 15.22 -14.16
N LEU A 202 -7.32 14.83 -15.39
CA LEU A 202 -7.85 13.50 -15.67
C LEU A 202 -6.81 12.41 -15.38
N ARG A 203 -5.56 12.59 -15.85
CA ARG A 203 -4.47 11.66 -15.53
C ARG A 203 -4.30 11.50 -14.03
N TRP A 204 -4.30 12.60 -13.29
CA TRP A 204 -4.20 12.56 -11.83
C TRP A 204 -5.38 11.84 -11.20
N ALA A 205 -6.61 12.13 -11.62
CA ALA A 205 -7.80 11.43 -11.12
C ALA A 205 -7.72 9.93 -11.36
N VAL A 206 -7.30 9.50 -12.56
CA VAL A 206 -7.10 8.08 -12.90
C VAL A 206 -6.04 7.46 -11.99
N ILE A 207 -4.89 8.12 -11.79
CA ILE A 207 -3.80 7.61 -10.95
C ILE A 207 -4.28 7.45 -9.48
N VAL A 208 -5.07 8.37 -8.96
CA VAL A 208 -5.59 8.29 -7.59
C VAL A 208 -6.67 7.21 -7.44
N VAL A 209 -7.55 7.04 -8.44
CA VAL A 209 -8.67 6.08 -8.36
C VAL A 209 -8.22 4.65 -8.71
N THR A 210 -7.28 4.48 -9.63
CA THR A 210 -6.84 3.13 -10.09
C THR A 210 -6.37 2.21 -8.96
N PRO A 211 -5.60 2.65 -7.95
CA PRO A 211 -5.23 1.81 -6.82
C PRO A 211 -6.42 1.20 -6.09
N TYR A 212 -7.50 1.95 -5.90
CA TYR A 212 -8.71 1.48 -5.23
C TYR A 212 -9.50 0.42 -6.02
N ALA A 213 -9.24 0.29 -7.32
CA ALA A 213 -9.77 -0.81 -8.11
C ALA A 213 -8.78 -1.99 -8.17
N VAL A 214 -7.50 -1.70 -8.39
CA VAL A 214 -6.47 -2.73 -8.66
C VAL A 214 -6.04 -3.47 -7.40
N VAL A 215 -5.84 -2.78 -6.28
CA VAL A 215 -5.35 -3.40 -5.05
C VAL A 215 -6.34 -4.41 -4.47
N PRO A 216 -7.66 -4.15 -4.38
CA PRO A 216 -8.63 -5.16 -3.99
C PRO A 216 -8.63 -6.39 -4.90
N VAL A 217 -8.46 -6.21 -6.23
CA VAL A 217 -8.35 -7.33 -7.17
C VAL A 217 -7.11 -8.19 -6.87
N ILE A 218 -5.96 -7.56 -6.60
CA ILE A 218 -4.75 -8.27 -6.18
C ILE A 218 -5.00 -9.03 -4.87
N ALA A 219 -5.61 -8.39 -3.86
CA ALA A 219 -5.92 -9.01 -2.59
C ALA A 219 -6.87 -10.21 -2.77
N LEU A 220 -7.92 -10.07 -3.57
CA LEU A 220 -8.84 -11.16 -3.91
C LEU A 220 -8.14 -12.30 -4.66
N THR A 221 -7.25 -12.00 -5.59
CA THR A 221 -6.48 -13.02 -6.33
C THR A 221 -5.61 -13.86 -5.39
N LEU A 222 -5.06 -13.25 -4.33
CA LEU A 222 -4.27 -13.95 -3.33
C LEU A 222 -5.13 -14.72 -2.31
N LEU A 223 -6.32 -14.23 -1.99
CA LEU A 223 -7.20 -14.79 -0.95
C LEU A 223 -8.20 -15.81 -1.49
N ALA A 224 -8.84 -15.52 -2.63
CA ALA A 224 -9.96 -16.32 -3.13
C ALA A 224 -9.63 -17.81 -3.38
N PRO A 225 -8.45 -18.17 -3.93
CA PRO A 225 -8.13 -19.59 -4.12
C PRO A 225 -8.16 -20.40 -2.83
N GLY A 226 -7.62 -19.80 -1.73
CA GLY A 226 -7.64 -20.46 -0.41
C GLY A 226 -9.05 -20.59 0.16
N VAL A 227 -9.86 -19.53 0.04
CA VAL A 227 -11.26 -19.55 0.49
C VAL A 227 -12.07 -20.55 -0.30
N LEU A 228 -11.96 -20.57 -1.63
CA LEU A 228 -12.66 -21.52 -2.49
C LEU A 228 -12.26 -22.97 -2.20
N ALA A 229 -10.96 -23.23 -2.01
CA ALA A 229 -10.47 -24.54 -1.62
C ALA A 229 -11.02 -24.96 -0.24
N GLY A 230 -10.99 -24.07 0.76
CA GLY A 230 -11.56 -24.31 2.07
C GLY A 230 -13.06 -24.62 2.02
N VAL A 231 -13.81 -23.89 1.18
CA VAL A 231 -15.24 -24.12 0.96
C VAL A 231 -15.50 -25.45 0.26
N ALA A 232 -14.64 -25.87 -0.68
CA ALA A 232 -14.81 -27.11 -1.42
C ALA A 232 -14.51 -28.37 -0.57
N ILE A 233 -13.52 -28.25 0.35
CA ILE A 233 -13.06 -29.38 1.16
C ILE A 233 -13.85 -29.47 2.48
N GLY A 234 -14.44 -28.36 2.92
CA GLY A 234 -14.71 -28.13 4.33
C GLY A 234 -16.11 -28.38 4.83
N GLU A 235 -16.15 -28.72 6.09
CA GLU A 235 -17.34 -28.66 6.90
C GLU A 235 -17.75 -27.21 7.16
N ARG A 236 -19.00 -26.88 6.94
CA ARG A 236 -19.59 -25.58 7.23
C ARG A 236 -20.35 -25.62 8.56
N ALA A 237 -20.18 -24.61 9.36
CA ALA A 237 -21.08 -24.36 10.47
C ALA A 237 -22.46 -23.95 9.96
N ALA A 238 -23.48 -24.06 10.82
CA ALA A 238 -24.86 -23.64 10.49
C ALA A 238 -24.96 -22.17 10.07
N ASN A 239 -24.01 -21.32 10.49
CA ASN A 239 -23.88 -19.92 10.11
C ASN A 239 -23.05 -19.69 8.81
N GLY A 240 -22.68 -20.75 8.08
CA GLY A 240 -21.90 -20.67 6.84
C GLY A 240 -20.38 -20.50 6.99
N TYR A 241 -19.85 -20.39 8.22
CA TYR A 241 -18.41 -20.31 8.45
C TYR A 241 -17.70 -21.64 8.30
N LEU A 242 -16.44 -21.60 7.83
CA LEU A 242 -15.57 -22.77 7.79
C LEU A 242 -15.24 -23.24 9.22
N ARG A 243 -15.11 -24.55 9.42
CA ARG A 243 -14.75 -25.16 10.70
C ARG A 243 -13.58 -26.12 10.57
N GLY A 244 -12.93 -26.40 11.69
CA GLY A 244 -11.88 -27.41 11.76
C GLY A 244 -10.75 -27.15 10.76
N TRP A 245 -10.36 -28.17 10.04
CA TRP A 245 -9.27 -28.11 9.04
C TRP A 245 -9.55 -27.18 7.88
N SER A 246 -10.81 -26.92 7.55
CA SER A 246 -11.17 -26.00 6.48
C SER A 246 -10.78 -24.56 6.74
N LEU A 247 -10.59 -24.17 8.02
CA LEU A 247 -10.02 -22.86 8.38
C LEU A 247 -8.52 -22.75 8.07
N ALA A 248 -7.78 -23.83 8.13
CA ALA A 248 -6.35 -23.84 7.85
C ALA A 248 -6.05 -23.64 6.35
N VAL A 249 -6.93 -24.14 5.48
CA VAL A 249 -6.72 -24.11 4.02
C VAL A 249 -6.58 -22.69 3.47
N PRO A 250 -7.48 -21.72 3.75
CA PRO A 250 -7.30 -20.32 3.36
C PRO A 250 -5.99 -19.73 3.85
N VAL A 251 -5.60 -20.00 5.10
CA VAL A 251 -4.35 -19.52 5.69
C VAL A 251 -3.15 -20.04 4.91
N VAL A 252 -3.04 -21.35 4.75
CA VAL A 252 -1.90 -21.98 4.07
C VAL A 252 -1.80 -21.53 2.62
N VAL A 253 -2.90 -21.57 1.87
CA VAL A 253 -2.90 -21.16 0.45
C VAL A 253 -2.55 -19.69 0.31
N THR A 254 -3.10 -18.81 1.14
CA THR A 254 -2.75 -17.38 1.10
C THR A 254 -1.29 -17.14 1.46
N CYS A 255 -0.74 -17.87 2.46
CA CYS A 255 0.68 -17.78 2.79
C CYS A 255 1.57 -18.21 1.62
N LEU A 256 1.23 -19.29 0.93
CA LEU A 256 1.98 -19.78 -0.24
C LEU A 256 1.93 -18.76 -1.40
N LEU A 257 0.75 -18.25 -1.71
CA LEU A 257 0.57 -17.24 -2.77
C LEU A 257 1.26 -15.92 -2.44
N ALA A 258 1.15 -15.44 -1.20
CA ALA A 258 1.86 -14.24 -0.75
C ALA A 258 3.38 -14.45 -0.77
N GLY A 259 3.86 -15.62 -0.36
CA GLY A 259 5.28 -15.99 -0.47
C GLY A 259 5.78 -15.97 -1.91
N ALA A 260 5.00 -16.55 -2.84
CA ALA A 260 5.28 -16.49 -4.28
C ALA A 260 5.28 -15.04 -4.81
N ALA A 261 4.32 -14.23 -4.37
CA ALA A 261 4.24 -12.80 -4.71
C ALA A 261 5.48 -12.02 -4.24
N VAL A 262 5.95 -12.24 -3.01
CA VAL A 262 7.19 -11.65 -2.46
C VAL A 262 8.44 -12.08 -3.22
N ALA A 263 8.48 -13.32 -3.67
CA ALA A 263 9.59 -13.83 -4.46
C ALA A 263 9.62 -13.22 -5.86
N ALA A 264 8.48 -13.18 -6.54
CA ALA A 264 8.35 -12.81 -7.96
C ALA A 264 8.00 -11.34 -8.20
N GLY A 265 7.13 -10.74 -7.41
CA GLY A 265 6.58 -9.39 -7.63
C GLY A 265 7.65 -8.29 -7.73
N PRO A 266 8.53 -8.13 -6.74
CA PRO A 266 9.59 -7.12 -6.78
C PRO A 266 10.58 -7.34 -7.93
N LEU A 267 10.82 -8.60 -8.32
CA LEU A 267 11.66 -8.92 -9.48
C LEU A 267 10.97 -8.54 -10.79
N ALA A 268 9.69 -8.87 -10.94
CA ALA A 268 8.90 -8.53 -12.11
C ALA A 268 8.80 -7.00 -12.28
N THR A 269 8.50 -6.29 -11.18
CA THR A 269 8.46 -4.81 -11.17
C THR A 269 9.82 -4.22 -11.52
N ALA A 270 10.92 -4.71 -10.92
CA ALA A 270 12.25 -4.21 -11.20
C ALA A 270 12.66 -4.44 -12.68
N ARG A 271 12.31 -5.59 -13.26
CA ARG A 271 12.52 -5.87 -14.70
C ARG A 271 11.68 -4.96 -15.60
N LEU A 272 10.43 -4.69 -15.21
CA LEU A 272 9.56 -3.77 -15.93
C LEU A 272 10.14 -2.35 -15.94
N VAL A 273 10.62 -1.88 -14.79
CA VAL A 273 11.29 -0.58 -14.64
C VAL A 273 12.56 -0.53 -15.50
N ALA A 274 13.41 -1.57 -15.45
CA ALA A 274 14.63 -1.63 -16.26
C ALA A 274 14.35 -1.55 -17.77
N ARG A 275 13.27 -2.19 -18.25
CA ARG A 275 12.85 -2.10 -19.65
C ARG A 275 12.35 -0.70 -20.06
N ARG A 276 11.92 0.09 -19.10
CA ARG A 276 11.36 1.45 -19.28
C ARG A 276 12.27 2.53 -18.69
N GLU A 277 13.51 2.19 -18.37
CA GLU A 277 14.44 3.02 -17.60
C GLU A 277 14.54 4.45 -18.11
N PRO A 278 14.72 4.75 -19.42
CA PRO A 278 14.82 6.15 -19.86
C PRO A 278 13.57 6.97 -19.48
N GLY A 279 12.38 6.43 -19.72
CA GLY A 279 11.15 7.15 -19.43
C GLY A 279 10.86 7.28 -17.92
N VAL A 280 11.20 6.26 -17.11
CA VAL A 280 11.02 6.29 -15.66
C VAL A 280 12.03 7.23 -15.02
N SER A 281 13.31 7.17 -15.41
CA SER A 281 14.36 8.03 -14.88
C SER A 281 14.11 9.51 -15.21
N ASP A 282 13.73 9.81 -16.45
CA ASP A 282 13.38 11.17 -16.88
C ASP A 282 12.18 11.72 -16.11
N TYR A 283 11.18 10.86 -15.86
CA TYR A 283 10.03 11.25 -15.05
C TYR A 283 10.41 11.53 -13.59
N LEU A 284 11.20 10.64 -12.97
CA LEU A 284 11.58 10.78 -11.56
C LEU A 284 12.52 11.97 -11.32
N ARG A 285 13.30 12.40 -12.34
CA ARG A 285 14.17 13.59 -12.27
C ARG A 285 13.42 14.91 -12.40
N ASP A 286 12.25 14.89 -13.02
CA ASP A 286 11.48 16.11 -13.29
C ASP A 286 10.23 16.19 -12.38
N PRO A 287 10.36 16.81 -11.19
CA PRO A 287 9.24 16.91 -10.26
C PRO A 287 8.10 17.81 -10.80
N GLU A 288 8.30 18.61 -11.84
CA GLU A 288 7.26 19.46 -12.43
C GLU A 288 6.29 18.67 -13.34
N ARG A 289 6.63 17.44 -13.70
CA ARG A 289 5.74 16.52 -14.44
C ARG A 289 4.58 15.97 -13.60
N GLY A 290 4.50 16.29 -12.33
CA GLY A 290 3.56 15.81 -11.32
C GLY A 290 2.09 15.75 -11.67
#